data_fd5a0dfcdb23e99cb20e9e9fa46e85c6
#
_entry.id   fd5a0dfcdb23e99cb20e9e9fa46e85c6
#
_cell.length_a   1.000
_cell.length_b   1.000
_cell.length_c   1.000
_cell.angle_alpha   90.00
_cell.angle_beta   90.00
_cell.angle_gamma   90.00
#
_symmetry.space_group_name_H-M   'P 1'
#
loop_
_entity.id
_entity.type
_entity.pdbx_description
1 polymer ?
#
loop_
_entity_poly.entity_id
_entity_poly.type
_entity_poly.pdbx_seq_one_letter_code
_entity_poly.pdbx_strand_id
1 'polypeptide(L)'
;MGERHTLFAWAERGAITDLRAALGAAGVLPGRRDWRDFLDRLLLWSGAVALAAAVVFFIAHNWNDLGKYAKFGLVEVLLVAAVLAYWRLGTERASGKASLLVAAILLGALLALFGQTYQTGADTWELFANWAGLMLPWVVIGRFAALWMFWVAIVNTAIVFYFLVFPGLLGVFFSTERQLWMLFAFNTLALAAWELAARRFAWLDERWAPRLLATASGAIVTLLMLQTIFDWKEVSGVAVVVYLAWVGCAYAAYRVNARDVLILAGGCLSIIVVVTAFLAKVLLESRADSGSFLLISLAVIGMGAASGWWLKQVANEANA
;
A
#
# COMPACT_ATOMS: atom_id res chain seq x y z
N MET A 1 -23.26 11.00 -17.91
CA MET A 1 -24.15 11.18 -16.72
C MET A 1 -24.40 9.81 -16.13
N GLY A 2 -23.94 9.57 -14.89
CA GLY A 2 -24.07 8.24 -14.28
C GLY A 2 -25.54 7.88 -14.05
N GLU A 3 -25.89 6.61 -14.22
CA GLU A 3 -27.24 6.06 -14.05
C GLU A 3 -27.92 6.50 -12.74
N ARG A 4 -27.11 6.71 -11.70
CA ARG A 4 -27.56 7.22 -10.41
C ARG A 4 -28.20 8.63 -10.53
N HIS A 5 -27.55 9.55 -11.24
CA HIS A 5 -28.04 10.93 -11.43
C HIS A 5 -29.33 10.97 -12.24
N THR A 6 -29.44 10.13 -13.26
CA THR A 6 -30.66 10.05 -14.09
C THR A 6 -31.83 9.49 -13.30
N LEU A 7 -31.61 8.48 -12.44
CA LEU A 7 -32.64 7.92 -11.58
C LEU A 7 -33.16 8.92 -10.53
N PHE A 8 -32.25 9.71 -9.92
CA PHE A 8 -32.64 10.78 -9.00
C PHE A 8 -33.46 11.86 -9.72
N ALA A 9 -33.00 12.31 -10.90
CA ALA A 9 -33.76 13.29 -11.70
C ALA A 9 -35.15 12.79 -12.15
N TRP A 10 -35.30 11.50 -12.40
CA TRP A 10 -36.61 10.90 -12.71
C TRP A 10 -37.49 10.78 -11.47
N ALA A 11 -36.93 10.49 -10.31
CA ALA A 11 -37.66 10.49 -9.05
C ALA A 11 -38.15 11.90 -8.67
N GLU A 12 -37.36 12.93 -8.85
CA GLU A 12 -37.75 14.34 -8.63
C GLU A 12 -38.87 14.78 -9.57
N ARG A 13 -38.94 14.24 -10.78
CA ARG A 13 -39.99 14.50 -11.74
C ARG A 13 -41.25 13.65 -11.51
N GLY A 14 -41.28 12.81 -10.46
CA GLY A 14 -42.39 11.91 -10.17
C GLY A 14 -42.54 10.72 -11.13
N ALA A 15 -41.56 10.50 -12.03
CA ALA A 15 -41.56 9.40 -12.98
C ALA A 15 -41.23 8.04 -12.33
N ILE A 16 -40.67 8.06 -11.13
CA ILE A 16 -40.33 6.87 -10.34
C ILE A 16 -40.98 7.02 -8.96
N THR A 17 -41.90 6.12 -8.62
CA THR A 17 -42.57 6.08 -7.32
C THR A 17 -41.75 5.41 -6.22
N ASP A 18 -40.93 4.42 -6.58
CA ASP A 18 -40.00 3.74 -5.66
C ASP A 18 -38.56 3.85 -6.16
N LEU A 19 -37.86 4.91 -5.69
CA LEU A 19 -36.48 5.18 -6.02
C LEU A 19 -35.56 4.05 -5.55
N ARG A 20 -35.86 3.40 -4.40
CA ARG A 20 -35.03 2.33 -3.86
C ARG A 20 -35.11 1.07 -4.71
N ALA A 21 -36.28 0.71 -5.18
CA ALA A 21 -36.49 -0.40 -6.10
C ALA A 21 -35.79 -0.11 -7.46
N ALA A 22 -35.95 1.10 -7.98
CA ALA A 22 -35.30 1.52 -9.23
C ALA A 22 -33.74 1.51 -9.12
N LEU A 23 -33.20 1.99 -8.03
CA LEU A 23 -31.73 1.94 -7.76
C LEU A 23 -31.23 0.49 -7.60
N GLY A 24 -32.04 -0.39 -7.00
CA GLY A 24 -31.75 -1.81 -6.91
C GLY A 24 -31.80 -2.53 -8.27
N ALA A 25 -32.82 -2.25 -9.08
CA ALA A 25 -32.96 -2.81 -10.41
C ALA A 25 -31.85 -2.35 -11.38
N ALA A 26 -31.38 -1.12 -11.23
CA ALA A 26 -30.25 -0.57 -11.98
C ALA A 26 -28.87 -1.02 -11.45
N GLY A 27 -28.80 -1.89 -10.42
CA GLY A 27 -27.54 -2.35 -9.84
C GLY A 27 -26.74 -1.28 -9.08
N VAL A 28 -27.36 -0.12 -8.78
CA VAL A 28 -26.72 0.98 -8.04
C VAL A 28 -26.64 0.68 -6.54
N LEU A 29 -27.59 -0.10 -6.01
CA LEU A 29 -27.56 -0.58 -4.63
C LEU A 29 -27.10 -2.04 -4.60
N PRO A 30 -26.16 -2.39 -3.71
CA PRO A 30 -25.69 -3.76 -3.58
C PRO A 30 -26.83 -4.68 -3.15
N GLY A 31 -27.09 -5.73 -3.93
CA GLY A 31 -28.07 -6.76 -3.65
C GLY A 31 -27.53 -7.82 -2.67
N ARG A 32 -28.37 -8.79 -2.30
CA ARG A 32 -27.96 -9.92 -1.44
C ARG A 32 -26.85 -10.76 -2.08
N ARG A 33 -26.78 -10.83 -3.41
CA ARG A 33 -25.75 -11.57 -4.14
C ARG A 33 -24.41 -10.86 -4.03
N ASP A 34 -24.38 -9.53 -4.21
CA ASP A 34 -23.17 -8.71 -4.11
C ASP A 34 -22.59 -8.76 -2.70
N TRP A 35 -23.44 -8.74 -1.66
CA TRP A 35 -23.05 -8.91 -0.27
C TRP A 35 -22.45 -10.30 0.00
N ARG A 36 -23.03 -11.37 -0.56
CA ARG A 36 -22.47 -12.73 -0.44
C ARG A 36 -21.10 -12.82 -1.09
N ASP A 37 -20.98 -12.34 -2.33
CA ASP A 37 -19.71 -12.36 -3.07
C ASP A 37 -18.63 -11.53 -2.36
N PHE A 38 -19.02 -10.42 -1.74
CA PHE A 38 -18.12 -9.62 -0.92
C PHE A 38 -17.67 -10.39 0.34
N LEU A 39 -18.61 -10.96 1.08
CA LEU A 39 -18.33 -11.72 2.29
C LEU A 39 -17.48 -12.97 1.99
N ASP A 40 -17.79 -13.71 0.93
CA ASP A 40 -17.02 -14.87 0.50
C ASP A 40 -15.56 -14.50 0.22
N ARG A 41 -15.33 -13.40 -0.50
CA ARG A 41 -13.98 -12.91 -0.76
C ARG A 41 -13.28 -12.44 0.52
N LEU A 42 -13.98 -11.66 1.35
CA LEU A 42 -13.43 -11.18 2.61
C LEU A 42 -13.03 -12.34 3.53
N LEU A 43 -13.93 -13.33 3.71
CA LEU A 43 -13.68 -14.50 4.55
C LEU A 43 -12.57 -15.39 3.97
N LEU A 44 -12.52 -15.54 2.66
CA LEU A 44 -11.46 -16.31 1.99
C LEU A 44 -10.07 -15.70 2.25
N TRP A 45 -9.92 -14.39 2.01
CA TRP A 45 -8.62 -13.72 2.17
C TRP A 45 -8.22 -13.60 3.64
N SER A 46 -9.15 -13.18 4.51
CA SER A 46 -8.87 -13.09 5.95
C SER A 46 -8.63 -14.47 6.57
N GLY A 47 -9.39 -15.47 6.17
CA GLY A 47 -9.19 -16.86 6.59
C GLY A 47 -7.86 -17.44 6.14
N ALA A 48 -7.43 -17.16 4.91
CA ALA A 48 -6.13 -17.58 4.40
C ALA A 48 -4.97 -17.00 5.22
N VAL A 49 -5.01 -15.69 5.50
CA VAL A 49 -4.01 -15.01 6.35
C VAL A 49 -4.07 -15.54 7.78
N ALA A 50 -5.27 -15.67 8.35
CA ALA A 50 -5.46 -16.19 9.71
C ALA A 50 -4.95 -17.63 9.85
N LEU A 51 -5.17 -18.49 8.86
CA LEU A 51 -4.66 -19.87 8.85
C LEU A 51 -3.12 -19.88 8.85
N ALA A 52 -2.48 -19.09 7.99
CA ALA A 52 -1.03 -18.98 7.96
C ALA A 52 -0.46 -18.45 9.28
N ALA A 53 -1.09 -17.42 9.86
CA ALA A 53 -0.73 -16.87 11.16
C ALA A 53 -0.92 -17.92 12.28
N ALA A 54 -2.00 -18.69 12.26
CA ALA A 54 -2.27 -19.74 13.25
C ALA A 54 -1.16 -20.80 13.27
N VAL A 55 -0.61 -21.18 12.11
CA VAL A 55 0.53 -22.10 12.02
C VAL A 55 1.76 -21.52 12.72
N VAL A 56 2.07 -20.24 12.45
CA VAL A 56 3.21 -19.54 13.08
C VAL A 56 3.03 -19.47 14.59
N PHE A 57 1.84 -19.05 15.07
CA PHE A 57 1.54 -18.97 16.50
C PHE A 57 1.53 -20.35 17.17
N PHE A 58 1.02 -21.39 16.50
CA PHE A 58 1.03 -22.74 17.03
C PHE A 58 2.46 -23.22 17.26
N ILE A 59 3.36 -23.02 16.31
CA ILE A 59 4.78 -23.39 16.44
C ILE A 59 5.45 -22.57 17.53
N ALA A 60 5.17 -21.27 17.60
CA ALA A 60 5.74 -20.36 18.60
C ALA A 60 5.28 -20.75 20.03
N HIS A 61 3.99 -21.09 20.20
CA HIS A 61 3.44 -21.51 21.48
C HIS A 61 4.01 -22.86 21.96
N ASN A 62 4.14 -23.82 21.07
CA ASN A 62 4.63 -25.17 21.38
C ASN A 62 6.13 -25.32 21.08
N TRP A 63 6.90 -24.23 21.19
CA TRP A 63 8.30 -24.22 20.76
C TRP A 63 9.16 -25.26 21.49
N ASN A 64 8.96 -25.41 22.80
CA ASN A 64 9.74 -26.34 23.62
C ASN A 64 9.28 -27.80 23.50
N ASP A 65 7.98 -28.02 23.20
CA ASP A 65 7.39 -29.36 23.16
C ASP A 65 7.57 -30.04 21.80
N LEU A 66 7.67 -29.24 20.73
CA LEU A 66 7.89 -29.76 19.38
C LEU A 66 9.37 -29.98 19.10
N GLY A 67 9.74 -31.19 18.74
CA GLY A 67 11.08 -31.49 18.21
C GLY A 67 11.33 -30.75 16.88
N LYS A 68 12.62 -30.50 16.56
CA LYS A 68 12.99 -29.75 15.33
C LYS A 68 12.37 -30.33 14.06
N TYR A 69 12.38 -31.63 13.91
CA TYR A 69 11.81 -32.33 12.71
C TYR A 69 10.29 -32.17 12.62
N ALA A 70 9.59 -32.16 13.75
CA ALA A 70 8.14 -31.94 13.77
C ALA A 70 7.77 -30.52 13.34
N LYS A 71 8.54 -29.51 13.77
CA LYS A 71 8.35 -28.09 13.35
C LYS A 71 8.52 -27.95 11.83
N PHE A 72 9.65 -28.44 11.29
CA PHE A 72 9.91 -28.38 9.86
C PHE A 72 8.89 -29.18 9.06
N GLY A 73 8.63 -30.43 9.44
CA GLY A 73 7.66 -31.27 8.74
C GLY A 73 6.26 -30.68 8.69
N LEU A 74 5.80 -30.04 9.78
CA LEU A 74 4.51 -29.36 9.81
C LEU A 74 4.46 -28.21 8.78
N VAL A 75 5.44 -27.31 8.77
CA VAL A 75 5.46 -26.18 7.83
C VAL A 75 5.63 -26.64 6.39
N GLU A 76 6.52 -27.61 6.14
CA GLU A 76 6.77 -28.16 4.80
C GLU A 76 5.54 -28.86 4.23
N VAL A 77 4.87 -29.70 5.02
CA VAL A 77 3.63 -30.38 4.58
C VAL A 77 2.54 -29.36 4.24
N LEU A 78 2.35 -28.34 5.07
CA LEU A 78 1.35 -27.30 4.83
C LEU A 78 1.72 -26.43 3.61
N LEU A 79 3.00 -26.11 3.44
CA LEU A 79 3.50 -25.38 2.27
C LEU A 79 3.25 -26.17 0.99
N VAL A 80 3.64 -27.46 0.97
CA VAL A 80 3.40 -28.35 -0.18
C VAL A 80 1.91 -28.49 -0.44
N ALA A 81 1.09 -28.68 0.59
CA ALA A 81 -0.37 -28.75 0.46
C ALA A 81 -0.95 -27.47 -0.15
N ALA A 82 -0.46 -26.28 0.27
CA ALA A 82 -0.88 -24.98 -0.28
C ALA A 82 -0.49 -24.83 -1.77
N VAL A 83 0.72 -25.24 -2.14
CA VAL A 83 1.16 -25.24 -3.55
C VAL A 83 0.36 -26.23 -4.40
N LEU A 84 0.10 -27.43 -3.89
CA LEU A 84 -0.75 -28.43 -4.58
C LEU A 84 -2.20 -27.94 -4.71
N ALA A 85 -2.73 -27.27 -3.68
CA ALA A 85 -4.04 -26.65 -3.74
C ALA A 85 -4.11 -25.57 -4.84
N TYR A 86 -3.09 -24.70 -4.93
CA TYR A 86 -2.98 -23.72 -6.02
C TYR A 86 -2.97 -24.41 -7.39
N TRP A 87 -2.16 -25.44 -7.56
CA TRP A 87 -2.08 -26.21 -8.81
C TRP A 87 -3.42 -26.86 -9.20
N ARG A 88 -4.13 -27.43 -8.20
CA ARG A 88 -5.44 -28.09 -8.41
C ARG A 88 -6.58 -27.10 -8.67
N LEU A 89 -6.61 -25.98 -7.96
CA LEU A 89 -7.68 -24.98 -8.04
C LEU A 89 -7.52 -24.03 -9.23
N GLY A 90 -6.30 -23.87 -9.74
CA GLY A 90 -5.97 -23.04 -10.89
C GLY A 90 -5.80 -21.55 -10.54
N THR A 91 -5.19 -20.81 -11.47
CA THR A 91 -4.78 -19.41 -11.32
C THR A 91 -5.95 -18.42 -11.33
N GLU A 92 -7.10 -18.81 -11.90
CA GLU A 92 -8.25 -17.92 -12.08
C GLU A 92 -9.14 -17.83 -10.83
N ARG A 93 -9.16 -18.90 -10.03
CA ARG A 93 -10.01 -18.96 -8.84
C ARG A 93 -9.40 -18.19 -7.66
N ALA A 94 -10.22 -17.44 -6.94
CA ALA A 94 -9.79 -16.73 -5.74
C ALA A 94 -9.18 -17.67 -4.68
N SER A 95 -9.73 -18.88 -4.53
CA SER A 95 -9.20 -19.91 -3.63
C SER A 95 -7.81 -20.41 -4.04
N GLY A 96 -7.52 -20.53 -5.35
CA GLY A 96 -6.18 -20.83 -5.82
C GLY A 96 -5.19 -19.72 -5.49
N LYS A 97 -5.56 -18.47 -5.79
CA LYS A 97 -4.75 -17.28 -5.45
C LYS A 97 -4.48 -17.16 -3.95
N ALA A 98 -5.50 -17.44 -3.11
CA ALA A 98 -5.37 -17.45 -1.66
C ALA A 98 -4.42 -18.58 -1.19
N SER A 99 -4.48 -19.77 -1.78
CA SER A 99 -3.57 -20.87 -1.47
C SER A 99 -2.11 -20.51 -1.78
N LEU A 100 -1.85 -19.82 -2.91
CA LEU A 100 -0.49 -19.38 -3.24
C LEU A 100 0.03 -18.31 -2.29
N LEU A 101 -0.85 -17.41 -1.82
CA LEU A 101 -0.49 -16.42 -0.78
C LEU A 101 -0.14 -17.13 0.55
N VAL A 102 -0.91 -18.14 0.96
CA VAL A 102 -0.60 -18.99 2.13
C VAL A 102 0.76 -19.65 1.97
N ALA A 103 1.05 -20.25 0.81
CA ALA A 103 2.36 -20.83 0.54
C ALA A 103 3.48 -19.80 0.66
N ALA A 104 3.28 -18.59 0.14
CA ALA A 104 4.26 -17.50 0.24
C ALA A 104 4.52 -17.07 1.69
N ILE A 105 3.49 -17.03 2.54
CA ILE A 105 3.64 -16.72 3.97
C ILE A 105 4.36 -17.87 4.69
N LEU A 106 3.99 -19.12 4.41
CA LEU A 106 4.61 -20.30 5.01
C LEU A 106 6.09 -20.45 4.60
N LEU A 107 6.47 -20.00 3.41
CA LEU A 107 7.88 -19.94 3.00
C LEU A 107 8.68 -19.03 3.95
N GLY A 108 8.16 -17.87 4.30
CA GLY A 108 8.78 -16.98 5.27
C GLY A 108 8.88 -17.61 6.66
N ALA A 109 7.81 -18.30 7.10
CA ALA A 109 7.82 -19.04 8.36
C ALA A 109 8.88 -20.15 8.35
N LEU A 110 9.05 -20.86 7.23
CA LEU A 110 10.09 -21.90 7.08
C LEU A 110 11.51 -21.30 7.17
N LEU A 111 11.75 -20.17 6.53
CA LEU A 111 13.03 -19.47 6.60
C LEU A 111 13.33 -18.96 8.03
N ALA A 112 12.31 -18.40 8.70
CA ALA A 112 12.46 -17.96 10.08
C ALA A 112 12.75 -19.14 11.04
N LEU A 113 12.03 -20.25 10.84
CA LEU A 113 12.25 -21.50 11.58
C LEU A 113 13.67 -22.06 11.36
N PHE A 114 14.17 -21.98 10.13
CA PHE A 114 15.53 -22.39 9.79
C PHE A 114 16.56 -21.52 10.53
N GLY A 115 16.45 -20.20 10.42
CA GLY A 115 17.37 -19.27 11.09
C GLY A 115 17.42 -19.45 12.61
N GLN A 116 16.25 -19.62 13.25
CA GLN A 116 16.15 -19.83 14.70
C GLN A 116 16.67 -21.20 15.15
N THR A 117 16.40 -22.25 14.38
CA THR A 117 16.77 -23.61 14.78
C THR A 117 18.26 -23.86 14.64
N TYR A 118 18.86 -23.32 13.58
CA TYR A 118 20.29 -23.53 13.28
C TYR A 118 21.18 -22.37 13.73
N GLN A 119 20.61 -21.32 14.34
CA GLN A 119 21.35 -20.15 14.83
C GLN A 119 22.36 -19.65 13.80
N THR A 120 21.88 -19.44 12.57
CA THR A 120 22.72 -19.15 11.40
C THR A 120 23.54 -17.86 11.53
N GLY A 121 23.24 -17.01 12.52
CA GLY A 121 23.85 -15.69 12.66
C GLY A 121 23.44 -14.70 11.57
N ALA A 122 22.48 -15.09 10.72
CA ALA A 122 21.96 -14.21 9.67
C ALA A 122 21.20 -13.04 10.26
N ASP A 123 21.43 -11.86 9.71
CA ASP A 123 20.73 -10.65 10.10
C ASP A 123 19.25 -10.70 9.67
N THR A 124 18.40 -9.95 10.39
CA THR A 124 16.96 -9.93 10.11
C THR A 124 16.65 -9.50 8.67
N TRP A 125 17.38 -8.56 8.09
CA TRP A 125 17.20 -8.13 6.72
C TRP A 125 17.45 -9.23 5.68
N GLU A 126 18.43 -10.13 5.94
CA GLU A 126 18.76 -11.25 5.07
C GLU A 126 17.60 -12.25 4.98
N LEU A 127 16.88 -12.47 6.07
CA LEU A 127 15.67 -13.29 6.08
C LEU A 127 14.64 -12.74 5.08
N PHE A 128 14.35 -11.45 5.15
CA PHE A 128 13.35 -10.82 4.27
C PHE A 128 13.84 -10.74 2.82
N ALA A 129 15.12 -10.47 2.60
CA ALA A 129 15.72 -10.46 1.27
C ALA A 129 15.66 -11.86 0.60
N ASN A 130 16.04 -12.90 1.33
CA ASN A 130 15.95 -14.28 0.85
C ASN A 130 14.49 -14.71 0.61
N TRP A 131 13.58 -14.29 1.50
CA TRP A 131 12.15 -14.55 1.32
C TRP A 131 11.62 -13.90 0.05
N ALA A 132 11.92 -12.61 -0.18
CA ALA A 132 11.53 -11.90 -1.39
C ALA A 132 12.11 -12.58 -2.65
N GLY A 133 13.38 -12.99 -2.61
CA GLY A 133 14.05 -13.68 -3.72
C GLY A 133 13.40 -15.02 -4.05
N LEU A 134 13.18 -15.85 -3.04
CA LEU A 134 12.62 -17.21 -3.21
C LEU A 134 11.13 -17.19 -3.63
N MET A 135 10.33 -16.20 -3.21
CA MET A 135 8.95 -16.11 -3.63
C MET A 135 8.75 -15.44 -5.00
N LEU A 136 9.77 -14.77 -5.56
CA LEU A 136 9.68 -14.04 -6.82
C LEU A 136 9.15 -14.89 -8.00
N PRO A 137 9.57 -16.16 -8.22
CA PRO A 137 8.99 -17.00 -9.24
C PRO A 137 7.46 -17.19 -9.08
N TRP A 138 6.98 -17.33 -7.84
CA TRP A 138 5.54 -17.48 -7.55
C TRP A 138 4.77 -16.18 -7.82
N VAL A 139 5.39 -15.04 -7.54
CA VAL A 139 4.81 -13.71 -7.82
C VAL A 139 4.59 -13.52 -9.32
N VAL A 140 5.61 -13.91 -10.15
CA VAL A 140 5.55 -13.82 -11.60
C VAL A 140 4.51 -14.79 -12.19
N ILE A 141 4.48 -16.03 -11.70
CA ILE A 141 3.57 -17.08 -12.19
C ILE A 141 2.13 -16.80 -11.73
N GLY A 142 1.96 -16.35 -10.49
CA GLY A 142 0.66 -16.14 -9.85
C GLY A 142 -0.22 -15.09 -10.52
N ARG A 143 0.36 -14.04 -11.09
CA ARG A 143 -0.30 -12.97 -11.86
C ARG A 143 -1.52 -12.36 -11.17
N PHE A 144 -1.42 -12.00 -9.89
CA PHE A 144 -2.47 -11.30 -9.16
C PHE A 144 -1.90 -10.25 -8.19
N ALA A 145 -2.62 -9.15 -8.05
CA ALA A 145 -2.15 -7.94 -7.38
C ALA A 145 -1.76 -8.18 -5.90
N ALA A 146 -2.53 -8.99 -5.16
CA ALA A 146 -2.27 -9.20 -3.72
C ALA A 146 -0.90 -9.85 -3.45
N LEU A 147 -0.47 -10.80 -4.28
CA LEU A 147 0.85 -11.44 -4.10
C LEU A 147 1.99 -10.49 -4.46
N TRP A 148 1.81 -9.65 -5.49
CA TRP A 148 2.76 -8.61 -5.84
C TRP A 148 2.88 -7.56 -4.72
N MET A 149 1.76 -7.12 -4.14
CA MET A 149 1.79 -6.16 -3.04
C MET A 149 2.40 -6.77 -1.77
N PHE A 150 2.16 -8.06 -1.51
CA PHE A 150 2.83 -8.77 -0.45
C PHE A 150 4.35 -8.83 -0.67
N TRP A 151 4.79 -9.13 -1.89
CA TRP A 151 6.20 -9.11 -2.26
C TRP A 151 6.83 -7.72 -2.07
N VAL A 152 6.17 -6.66 -2.54
CA VAL A 152 6.60 -5.27 -2.31
C VAL A 152 6.74 -4.97 -0.82
N ALA A 153 5.79 -5.42 0.01
CA ALA A 153 5.85 -5.24 1.46
C ALA A 153 7.07 -5.95 2.06
N ILE A 154 7.37 -7.18 1.65
CA ILE A 154 8.56 -7.94 2.10
C ILE A 154 9.85 -7.24 1.69
N VAL A 155 9.95 -6.73 0.46
CA VAL A 155 11.13 -5.96 0.01
C VAL A 155 11.29 -4.66 0.80
N ASN A 156 10.19 -3.90 1.03
CA ASN A 156 10.25 -2.72 1.89
C ASN A 156 10.72 -3.07 3.31
N THR A 157 10.26 -4.18 3.86
CA THR A 157 10.69 -4.68 5.18
C THR A 157 12.17 -5.02 5.19
N ALA A 158 12.68 -5.69 4.14
CA ALA A 158 14.11 -5.97 3.99
C ALA A 158 14.94 -4.68 3.97
N ILE A 159 14.51 -3.66 3.22
CA ILE A 159 15.18 -2.36 3.17
C ILE A 159 15.19 -1.72 4.56
N VAL A 160 14.08 -1.70 5.28
CA VAL A 160 14.00 -1.11 6.63
C VAL A 160 14.96 -1.82 7.58
N PHE A 161 14.95 -3.15 7.63
CA PHE A 161 15.83 -3.91 8.53
C PHE A 161 17.30 -3.80 8.13
N TYR A 162 17.62 -3.69 6.83
CA TYR A 162 19.00 -3.45 6.38
C TYR A 162 19.58 -2.19 7.02
N PHE A 163 18.86 -1.08 6.99
CA PHE A 163 19.31 0.18 7.60
C PHE A 163 19.26 0.18 9.13
N LEU A 164 18.47 -0.70 9.76
CA LEU A 164 18.48 -0.87 11.21
C LEU A 164 19.72 -1.64 11.70
N VAL A 165 20.22 -2.60 10.93
CA VAL A 165 21.41 -3.39 11.28
C VAL A 165 22.69 -2.59 11.05
N PHE A 166 22.69 -1.72 10.04
CA PHE A 166 23.86 -0.90 9.69
C PHE A 166 23.70 0.60 10.01
N PRO A 167 23.34 1.00 11.26
CA PRO A 167 23.06 2.41 11.56
C PRO A 167 24.29 3.30 11.66
N GLY A 168 25.52 2.81 11.34
CA GLY A 168 26.62 3.72 11.50
C GLY A 168 28.05 3.22 11.62
N LEU A 169 28.41 2.06 11.09
CA LEU A 169 29.82 1.69 11.04
C LEU A 169 30.64 2.67 10.17
N LEU A 170 29.97 3.44 9.33
CA LEU A 170 30.50 4.53 8.51
C LEU A 170 29.49 5.69 8.47
N GLY A 171 29.12 6.27 9.59
CA GLY A 171 28.10 7.31 9.83
C GLY A 171 27.65 8.25 8.68
N VAL A 172 28.46 8.31 7.60
CA VAL A 172 28.21 9.05 6.36
C VAL A 172 27.38 8.24 5.35
N PHE A 173 27.33 6.89 5.44
CA PHE A 173 26.76 6.03 4.40
C PHE A 173 25.37 5.46 4.72
N PHE A 174 24.88 5.49 5.97
CA PHE A 174 23.66 4.81 6.42
C PHE A 174 22.78 5.70 7.31
N SER A 175 22.44 6.90 6.82
CA SER A 175 21.52 7.80 7.51
C SER A 175 20.07 7.40 7.27
N THR A 176 19.16 7.82 8.18
CA THR A 176 17.70 7.70 8.01
C THR A 176 17.24 8.31 6.68
N GLU A 177 17.91 9.33 6.21
CA GLU A 177 17.66 9.97 4.92
C GLU A 177 17.87 8.99 3.76
N ARG A 178 18.96 8.22 3.75
CA ARG A 178 19.21 7.22 2.68
C ARG A 178 18.22 6.08 2.69
N GLN A 179 17.80 5.64 3.86
CA GLN A 179 16.73 4.68 3.99
C GLN A 179 15.46 5.20 3.31
N LEU A 180 15.07 6.44 3.57
CA LEU A 180 13.92 7.06 2.94
C LEU A 180 14.10 7.21 1.42
N TRP A 181 15.29 7.60 0.96
CA TRP A 181 15.59 7.66 -0.47
C TRP A 181 15.46 6.30 -1.16
N MET A 182 15.96 5.23 -0.53
CA MET A 182 15.89 3.88 -1.10
C MET A 182 14.45 3.37 -1.13
N LEU A 183 13.70 3.58 -0.06
CA LEU A 183 12.26 3.25 0.00
C LEU A 183 11.46 4.06 -1.02
N PHE A 184 11.75 5.36 -1.15
CA PHE A 184 11.11 6.22 -2.15
C PHE A 184 11.39 5.74 -3.58
N ALA A 185 12.65 5.50 -3.90
CA ALA A 185 13.05 5.01 -5.22
C ALA A 185 12.38 3.68 -5.55
N PHE A 186 12.43 2.71 -4.63
CA PHE A 186 11.82 1.40 -4.83
C PHE A 186 10.30 1.49 -5.06
N ASN A 187 9.56 2.20 -4.19
CA ASN A 187 8.11 2.30 -4.33
C ASN A 187 7.68 3.12 -5.55
N THR A 188 8.45 4.17 -5.91
CA THR A 188 8.18 4.96 -7.12
C THR A 188 8.45 4.17 -8.39
N LEU A 189 9.55 3.40 -8.43
CA LEU A 189 9.83 2.51 -9.55
C LEU A 189 8.79 1.39 -9.66
N ALA A 190 8.37 0.80 -8.53
CA ALA A 190 7.31 -0.19 -8.50
C ALA A 190 5.98 0.39 -9.02
N LEU A 191 5.62 1.63 -8.64
CA LEU A 191 4.45 2.34 -9.14
C LEU A 191 4.55 2.57 -10.66
N ALA A 192 5.68 3.09 -11.12
CA ALA A 192 5.89 3.33 -12.55
C ALA A 192 5.85 2.03 -13.36
N ALA A 193 6.50 0.98 -12.88
CA ALA A 193 6.47 -0.34 -13.50
C ALA A 193 5.04 -0.91 -13.56
N TRP A 194 4.26 -0.75 -12.46
CA TRP A 194 2.87 -1.19 -12.42
C TRP A 194 1.99 -0.47 -13.45
N GLU A 195 2.04 0.87 -13.47
CA GLU A 195 1.24 1.67 -14.41
C GLU A 195 1.62 1.43 -15.88
N LEU A 196 2.90 1.17 -16.15
CA LEU A 196 3.35 0.80 -17.49
C LEU A 196 2.90 -0.62 -17.88
N ALA A 197 3.02 -1.58 -16.96
CA ALA A 197 2.64 -2.97 -17.19
C ALA A 197 1.10 -3.13 -17.28
N ALA A 198 0.32 -2.34 -16.55
CA ALA A 198 -1.14 -2.34 -16.62
C ALA A 198 -1.66 -2.01 -18.04
N ARG A 199 -0.89 -1.25 -18.82
CA ARG A 199 -1.24 -0.98 -20.22
C ARG A 199 -1.17 -2.23 -21.12
N ARG A 200 -0.48 -3.28 -20.67
CA ARG A 200 -0.28 -4.53 -21.45
C ARG A 200 -0.98 -5.75 -20.85
N PHE A 201 -1.22 -5.75 -19.56
CA PHE A 201 -1.68 -6.92 -18.83
C PHE A 201 -2.97 -6.60 -18.06
N ALA A 202 -4.11 -7.14 -18.50
CA ALA A 202 -5.43 -6.90 -17.92
C ALA A 202 -5.54 -7.31 -16.44
N TRP A 203 -4.74 -8.29 -15.95
CA TRP A 203 -4.75 -8.68 -14.55
C TRP A 203 -4.16 -7.62 -13.60
N LEU A 204 -3.49 -6.57 -14.12
CA LEU A 204 -2.97 -5.41 -13.38
C LEU A 204 -3.95 -4.24 -13.31
N ASP A 205 -5.14 -4.37 -13.89
CA ASP A 205 -6.14 -3.30 -14.00
C ASP A 205 -6.77 -2.91 -12.64
N GLU A 206 -6.51 -3.71 -11.59
CA GLU A 206 -6.98 -3.44 -10.24
C GLU A 206 -6.35 -2.17 -9.66
N ARG A 207 -7.15 -1.09 -9.55
CA ARG A 207 -6.68 0.25 -9.13
C ARG A 207 -6.21 0.35 -7.68
N TRP A 208 -6.53 -0.61 -6.80
CA TRP A 208 -6.11 -0.56 -5.41
C TRP A 208 -4.59 -0.70 -5.23
N ALA A 209 -3.92 -1.51 -6.07
CA ALA A 209 -2.48 -1.73 -5.98
C ALA A 209 -1.66 -0.45 -6.32
N PRO A 210 -1.88 0.25 -7.47
CA PRO A 210 -1.21 1.51 -7.73
C PRO A 210 -1.58 2.60 -6.71
N ARG A 211 -2.78 2.60 -6.13
CA ARG A 211 -3.13 3.50 -5.02
C ARG A 211 -2.28 3.28 -3.78
N LEU A 212 -2.03 2.02 -3.40
CA LEU A 212 -1.13 1.69 -2.29
C LEU A 212 0.31 2.14 -2.58
N LEU A 213 0.83 1.84 -3.77
CA LEU A 213 2.19 2.24 -4.17
C LEU A 213 2.35 3.76 -4.23
N ALA A 214 1.37 4.48 -4.78
CA ALA A 214 1.35 5.94 -4.81
C ALA A 214 1.29 6.54 -3.41
N THR A 215 0.49 5.94 -2.51
CA THR A 215 0.41 6.36 -1.11
C THR A 215 1.74 6.13 -0.39
N ALA A 216 2.36 4.97 -0.56
CA ALA A 216 3.67 4.66 0.03
C ALA A 216 4.75 5.63 -0.48
N SER A 217 4.88 5.77 -1.80
CA SER A 217 5.82 6.68 -2.44
C SER A 217 5.60 8.14 -2.00
N GLY A 218 4.32 8.60 -2.01
CA GLY A 218 3.95 9.94 -1.60
C GLY A 218 4.21 10.24 -0.12
N ALA A 219 3.91 9.28 0.76
CA ALA A 219 4.20 9.40 2.18
C ALA A 219 5.71 9.52 2.43
N ILE A 220 6.52 8.69 1.77
CA ILE A 220 7.97 8.69 1.95
C ILE A 220 8.60 9.99 1.45
N VAL A 221 8.19 10.50 0.26
CA VAL A 221 8.74 11.78 -0.23
C VAL A 221 8.26 12.96 0.62
N THR A 222 7.07 12.88 1.21
CA THR A 222 6.58 13.86 2.19
C THR A 222 7.46 13.84 3.44
N LEU A 223 7.81 12.65 3.97
CA LEU A 223 8.73 12.51 5.10
C LEU A 223 10.12 13.06 4.79
N LEU A 224 10.65 12.81 3.60
CA LEU A 224 11.92 13.42 3.13
C LEU A 224 11.82 14.94 3.13
N MET A 225 10.72 15.50 2.67
CA MET A 225 10.51 16.95 2.65
C MET A 225 10.38 17.51 4.07
N LEU A 226 9.69 16.82 4.99
CA LEU A 226 9.61 17.21 6.40
C LEU A 226 10.99 17.20 7.05
N GLN A 227 11.79 16.16 6.81
CA GLN A 227 13.17 16.08 7.30
C GLN A 227 14.00 17.28 6.79
N THR A 228 13.86 17.63 5.50
CA THR A 228 14.50 18.82 4.92
C THR A 228 14.07 20.12 5.62
N ILE A 229 12.79 20.25 5.95
CA ILE A 229 12.26 21.45 6.61
C ILE A 229 12.86 21.58 8.03
N PHE A 230 12.93 20.48 8.81
CA PHE A 230 13.33 20.55 10.21
C PHE A 230 14.84 20.44 10.42
N ASP A 231 15.58 19.83 9.48
CA ASP A 231 17.03 19.61 9.59
C ASP A 231 17.81 20.28 8.44
N TRP A 232 17.63 21.62 8.35
CA TRP A 232 18.15 22.45 7.25
C TRP A 232 19.66 22.37 7.04
N LYS A 233 20.41 21.86 8.02
CA LYS A 233 21.88 21.85 7.96
C LYS A 233 22.46 20.69 7.14
N GLU A 234 21.73 19.61 6.97
CA GLU A 234 22.20 18.39 6.31
C GLU A 234 21.52 18.10 4.95
N VAL A 235 20.46 18.82 4.59
CA VAL A 235 19.67 18.43 3.43
C VAL A 235 20.04 19.23 2.19
N SER A 236 20.42 18.48 1.16
CA SER A 236 20.60 19.03 -0.18
C SER A 236 19.25 19.47 -0.79
N GLY A 237 19.24 20.56 -1.56
CA GLY A 237 18.04 21.02 -2.29
C GLY A 237 17.41 19.97 -3.24
N VAL A 238 18.04 18.80 -3.36
CA VAL A 238 17.55 17.65 -4.14
C VAL A 238 16.20 17.16 -3.65
N ALA A 239 15.97 17.09 -2.32
CA ALA A 239 14.69 16.64 -1.78
C ALA A 239 13.53 17.55 -2.20
N VAL A 240 13.74 18.86 -2.23
CA VAL A 240 12.74 19.84 -2.69
C VAL A 240 12.42 19.62 -4.16
N VAL A 241 13.45 19.50 -5.01
CA VAL A 241 13.28 19.28 -6.45
C VAL A 241 12.54 17.96 -6.72
N VAL A 242 12.94 16.89 -6.05
CA VAL A 242 12.31 15.56 -6.21
C VAL A 242 10.86 15.58 -5.71
N TYR A 243 10.58 16.25 -4.58
CA TYR A 243 9.22 16.41 -4.08
C TYR A 243 8.33 17.13 -5.10
N LEU A 244 8.78 18.27 -5.63
CA LEU A 244 8.02 19.04 -6.63
C LEU A 244 7.84 18.23 -7.93
N ALA A 245 8.87 17.53 -8.37
CA ALA A 245 8.80 16.66 -9.53
C ALA A 245 7.77 15.52 -9.31
N TRP A 246 7.79 14.86 -8.13
CA TRP A 246 6.86 13.80 -7.81
C TRP A 246 5.41 14.30 -7.79
N VAL A 247 5.14 15.45 -7.12
CA VAL A 247 3.80 16.06 -7.07
C VAL A 247 3.34 16.45 -8.47
N GLY A 248 4.20 17.06 -9.29
CA GLY A 248 3.91 17.44 -10.67
C GLY A 248 3.62 16.23 -11.57
N CYS A 249 4.43 15.18 -11.48
CA CYS A 249 4.22 13.93 -12.22
C CYS A 249 2.93 13.23 -11.77
N ALA A 250 2.68 13.14 -10.46
CA ALA A 250 1.44 12.56 -9.94
C ALA A 250 0.21 13.35 -10.43
N TYR A 251 0.27 14.68 -10.38
CA TYR A 251 -0.79 15.52 -10.92
C TYR A 251 -1.02 15.25 -12.41
N ALA A 252 0.03 15.29 -13.23
CA ALA A 252 -0.07 15.06 -14.67
C ALA A 252 -0.61 13.66 -15.01
N ALA A 253 -0.11 12.62 -14.32
CA ALA A 253 -0.53 11.24 -14.57
C ALA A 253 -1.98 10.99 -14.15
N TYR A 254 -2.37 11.45 -12.96
CA TYR A 254 -3.66 11.09 -12.35
C TYR A 254 -4.76 12.14 -12.54
N ARG A 255 -4.45 13.31 -13.06
CA ARG A 255 -5.45 14.30 -13.51
C ARG A 255 -5.83 14.10 -14.97
N VAL A 256 -4.84 13.76 -15.82
CA VAL A 256 -5.03 13.73 -17.29
C VAL A 256 -5.27 12.28 -17.77
N ASN A 257 -4.42 11.32 -17.40
CA ASN A 257 -4.46 9.99 -17.97
C ASN A 257 -5.39 9.02 -17.22
N ALA A 258 -5.19 8.85 -15.92
CA ALA A 258 -5.85 7.79 -15.16
C ALA A 258 -7.03 8.26 -14.29
N ARG A 259 -7.22 9.59 -14.13
CA ARG A 259 -8.28 10.27 -13.35
C ARG A 259 -8.58 9.60 -12.01
N ASP A 260 -7.56 9.47 -11.13
CA ASP A 260 -7.72 8.84 -9.84
C ASP A 260 -7.78 9.89 -8.71
N VAL A 261 -9.01 10.18 -8.26
CA VAL A 261 -9.30 11.20 -7.23
C VAL A 261 -8.61 10.87 -5.90
N LEU A 262 -8.42 9.57 -5.56
CA LEU A 262 -7.80 9.18 -4.29
C LEU A 262 -6.31 9.55 -4.28
N ILE A 263 -5.58 9.29 -5.36
CA ILE A 263 -4.16 9.64 -5.46
C ILE A 263 -4.00 11.16 -5.47
N LEU A 264 -4.87 11.90 -6.18
CA LEU A 264 -4.87 13.35 -6.16
C LEU A 264 -5.16 13.92 -4.76
N ALA A 265 -6.08 13.31 -4.01
CA ALA A 265 -6.37 13.69 -2.63
C ALA A 265 -5.14 13.47 -1.72
N GLY A 266 -4.42 12.35 -1.89
CA GLY A 266 -3.15 12.10 -1.22
C GLY A 266 -2.09 13.17 -1.54
N GLY A 267 -1.99 13.60 -2.80
CA GLY A 267 -1.13 14.72 -3.22
C GLY A 267 -1.50 16.04 -2.55
N CYS A 268 -2.79 16.38 -2.50
CA CYS A 268 -3.26 17.57 -1.77
C CYS A 268 -2.92 17.50 -0.28
N LEU A 269 -3.16 16.35 0.35
CA LEU A 269 -2.81 16.14 1.77
C LEU A 269 -1.31 16.32 2.00
N SER A 270 -0.47 15.75 1.14
CA SER A 270 0.99 15.93 1.19
C SER A 270 1.39 17.40 1.15
N ILE A 271 0.82 18.19 0.22
CA ILE A 271 1.07 19.63 0.10
C ILE A 271 0.64 20.35 1.38
N ILE A 272 -0.56 20.06 1.91
CA ILE A 272 -1.05 20.66 3.16
C ILE A 272 -0.07 20.38 4.30
N VAL A 273 0.38 19.14 4.45
CA VAL A 273 1.34 18.75 5.51
C VAL A 273 2.66 19.49 5.38
N VAL A 274 3.24 19.54 4.18
CA VAL A 274 4.52 20.18 3.91
C VAL A 274 4.45 21.70 4.15
N VAL A 275 3.41 22.37 3.62
CA VAL A 275 3.22 23.81 3.81
C VAL A 275 2.96 24.15 5.27
N THR A 276 2.15 23.34 5.97
CA THR A 276 1.89 23.52 7.41
C THR A 276 3.18 23.38 8.23
N ALA A 277 3.99 22.36 7.95
CA ALA A 277 5.28 22.16 8.62
C ALA A 277 6.24 23.32 8.37
N PHE A 278 6.32 23.81 7.14
CA PHE A 278 7.14 24.98 6.79
C PHE A 278 6.68 26.24 7.53
N LEU A 279 5.36 26.53 7.52
CA LEU A 279 4.81 27.67 8.26
C LEU A 279 5.04 27.53 9.77
N ALA A 280 4.85 26.32 10.32
CA ALA A 280 5.11 26.06 11.73
C ALA A 280 6.58 26.37 12.08
N LYS A 281 7.53 25.88 11.26
CA LYS A 281 8.95 26.17 11.48
C LYS A 281 9.22 27.67 11.46
N VAL A 282 8.82 28.37 10.41
CA VAL A 282 9.13 29.80 10.23
C VAL A 282 8.47 30.69 11.31
N LEU A 283 7.21 30.41 11.63
CA LEU A 283 6.44 31.27 12.54
C LEU A 283 6.74 30.96 14.01
N LEU A 284 6.94 29.68 14.38
CA LEU A 284 7.17 29.30 15.78
C LEU A 284 8.64 29.46 16.20
N GLU A 285 9.60 29.35 15.28
CA GLU A 285 10.99 29.68 15.56
C GLU A 285 11.22 31.20 15.74
N SER A 286 10.42 32.05 15.05
CA SER A 286 10.55 33.48 15.15
C SER A 286 9.83 34.05 16.39
N ARG A 287 8.61 33.67 16.65
CA ARG A 287 7.77 34.04 17.82
C ARG A 287 6.64 33.04 17.99
N ALA A 288 6.68 32.21 19.03
CA ALA A 288 5.58 31.33 19.39
C ALA A 288 4.49 32.13 20.14
N ASP A 289 3.63 32.84 19.39
CA ASP A 289 2.49 33.59 19.94
C ASP A 289 1.15 33.04 19.41
N SER A 290 0.06 33.54 20.01
CA SER A 290 -1.29 33.14 19.62
C SER A 290 -1.61 33.48 18.15
N GLY A 291 -0.99 34.53 17.59
CA GLY A 291 -1.14 34.95 16.20
C GLY A 291 -0.57 33.93 15.23
N SER A 292 0.60 33.38 15.55
CA SER A 292 1.25 32.33 14.73
C SER A 292 0.38 31.07 14.63
N PHE A 293 -0.21 30.61 15.74
CA PHE A 293 -1.12 29.46 15.74
C PHE A 293 -2.40 29.74 14.93
N LEU A 294 -2.94 30.96 15.02
CA LEU A 294 -4.12 31.34 14.26
C LEU A 294 -3.84 31.36 12.75
N LEU A 295 -2.70 31.91 12.33
CA LEU A 295 -2.30 31.94 10.93
C LEU A 295 -2.11 30.52 10.36
N ILE A 296 -1.43 29.61 11.10
CA ILE A 296 -1.27 28.21 10.68
C ILE A 296 -2.64 27.54 10.54
N SER A 297 -3.52 27.73 11.52
CA SER A 297 -4.87 27.13 11.49
C SER A 297 -5.69 27.63 10.29
N LEU A 298 -5.63 28.94 10.01
CA LEU A 298 -6.33 29.53 8.86
C LEU A 298 -5.78 29.01 7.54
N ALA A 299 -4.46 28.86 7.42
CA ALA A 299 -3.82 28.29 6.23
C ALA A 299 -4.26 26.83 6.01
N VAL A 300 -4.30 26.00 7.05
CA VAL A 300 -4.76 24.61 6.96
C VAL A 300 -6.22 24.52 6.52
N ILE A 301 -7.11 25.33 7.13
CA ILE A 301 -8.52 25.37 6.77
C ILE A 301 -8.70 25.84 5.32
N GLY A 302 -7.98 26.89 4.92
CA GLY A 302 -8.05 27.43 3.55
C GLY A 302 -7.57 26.42 2.50
N MET A 303 -6.43 25.78 2.74
CA MET A 303 -5.90 24.74 1.85
C MET A 303 -6.81 23.51 1.81
N GLY A 304 -7.38 23.10 2.95
CA GLY A 304 -8.33 22.00 3.03
C GLY A 304 -9.60 22.28 2.23
N ALA A 305 -10.19 23.47 2.40
CA ALA A 305 -11.38 23.89 1.66
C ALA A 305 -11.11 23.99 0.15
N ALA A 306 -9.99 24.61 -0.27
CA ALA A 306 -9.60 24.69 -1.67
C ALA A 306 -9.38 23.32 -2.31
N SER A 307 -8.67 22.44 -1.61
CA SER A 307 -8.43 21.05 -2.06
C SER A 307 -9.73 20.26 -2.18
N GLY A 308 -10.63 20.38 -1.20
CA GLY A 308 -11.93 19.69 -1.23
C GLY A 308 -12.82 20.18 -2.38
N TRP A 309 -12.86 21.50 -2.60
CA TRP A 309 -13.61 22.07 -3.73
C TRP A 309 -13.04 21.61 -5.07
N TRP A 310 -11.72 21.68 -5.25
CA TRP A 310 -11.06 21.25 -6.47
C TRP A 310 -11.26 19.76 -6.74
N LEU A 311 -11.08 18.88 -5.72
CA LEU A 311 -11.30 17.45 -5.86
C LEU A 311 -12.75 17.11 -6.24
N LYS A 312 -13.73 17.87 -5.71
CA LYS A 312 -15.14 17.71 -6.10
C LYS A 312 -15.35 18.05 -7.58
N GLN A 313 -14.70 19.09 -8.10
CA GLN A 313 -14.75 19.39 -9.53
C GLN A 313 -14.17 18.26 -10.38
N VAL A 314 -12.96 17.77 -10.01
CA VAL A 314 -12.33 16.64 -10.70
C VAL A 314 -13.21 15.39 -10.70
N ALA A 315 -13.86 15.08 -9.56
CA ALA A 315 -14.76 13.96 -9.45
C ALA A 315 -16.01 14.12 -10.33
N ASN A 316 -16.56 15.32 -10.41
CA ASN A 316 -17.71 15.61 -11.27
C ASN A 316 -17.36 15.50 -12.76
N GLU A 317 -16.19 15.96 -13.18
CA GLU A 317 -15.72 15.83 -14.55
C GLU A 317 -15.41 14.37 -14.95
N ALA A 318 -15.05 13.53 -13.97
CA ALA A 318 -14.83 12.10 -14.22
C ALA A 318 -16.15 11.34 -14.42
N ASN A 319 -17.27 11.88 -13.90
CA ASN A 319 -18.60 11.29 -14.00
C ASN A 319 -19.46 11.90 -15.13
N ALA A 320 -18.98 12.96 -15.80
CA ALA A 320 -19.60 13.59 -16.96
C ALA A 320 -19.10 12.98 -18.28
#